data_76cc35bd6c6c1ae6c183052373443840
#
_entry.id   76cc35bd6c6c1ae6c183052373443840
#
_cell.length_a   1.000
_cell.length_b   1.000
_cell.length_c   1.000
_cell.angle_alpha   90.00
_cell.angle_beta   90.00
_cell.angle_gamma   90.00
#
_symmetry.space_group_name_H-M   'P 1'
#
loop_
_entity.id
_entity.type
_entity.pdbx_description
1 polymer ?
#
loop_
_entity_poly.entity_id
_entity_poly.type
_entity_poly.pdbx_seq_one_letter_code
_entity_poly.pdbx_strand_id
1 'polypeptide(L)'
;MRKEASLSIIEDVKNNKFLMIRHQRGINKGYINFPGGKKEENESMEDCVVRETLEETGLLIKNPVKVGYMEFPEMNFYVHIYKSTEFEGTITNKEDEVNAFWVDKDNVPLNEMREADQNFMPDLLAGKYINRRYHYDENFKLKSIEEL
;
A
#
# COMPACT_ATOMS: atom_id res chain seq x y z
N MET A 1 0.52 -7.44 -20.96
CA MET A 1 1.28 -6.35 -20.32
C MET A 1 1.10 -6.41 -18.80
N ARG A 2 2.19 -6.30 -18.08
CA ARG A 2 2.16 -6.32 -16.61
C ARG A 2 1.49 -5.07 -16.05
N LYS A 3 0.64 -5.27 -15.06
CA LYS A 3 0.07 -4.14 -14.31
C LYS A 3 0.98 -3.84 -13.12
N GLU A 4 1.71 -2.75 -13.23
CA GLU A 4 2.60 -2.29 -12.15
C GLU A 4 1.85 -1.28 -11.29
N ALA A 5 2.03 -1.38 -9.98
CA ALA A 5 1.38 -0.48 -9.03
C ALA A 5 2.32 -0.14 -7.89
N SER A 6 2.03 0.96 -7.22
CA SER A 6 2.76 1.38 -6.02
C SER A 6 1.93 1.16 -4.78
N LEU A 7 2.61 0.95 -3.66
CA LEU A 7 2.03 0.96 -2.33
C LEU A 7 2.87 1.92 -1.48
N SER A 8 2.22 2.84 -0.79
CA SER A 8 2.86 3.95 -0.11
C SER A 8 2.76 3.80 1.39
N ILE A 9 3.90 3.54 2.03
CA ILE A 9 3.99 3.49 3.49
C ILE A 9 4.44 4.87 3.96
N ILE A 10 3.53 5.65 4.51
CA ILE A 10 3.83 6.98 5.02
C ILE A 10 3.91 6.89 6.54
N GLU A 11 5.08 7.13 7.07
CA GLU A 11 5.31 7.03 8.50
C GLU A 11 5.56 8.39 9.13
N ASP A 12 4.73 8.73 10.12
CA ASP A 12 4.99 9.84 11.02
C ASP A 12 5.80 9.28 12.19
N VAL A 13 7.12 9.40 12.08
CA VAL A 13 8.08 8.83 13.03
C VAL A 13 7.88 9.43 14.42
N LYS A 14 7.66 10.74 14.48
CA LYS A 14 7.49 11.47 15.75
C LYS A 14 6.31 10.96 16.56
N ASN A 15 5.20 10.66 15.89
CA ASN A 15 3.96 10.23 16.53
C ASN A 15 3.72 8.73 16.47
N ASN A 16 4.65 7.97 15.91
CA ASN A 16 4.59 6.51 15.77
C ASN A 16 3.32 6.05 15.04
N LYS A 17 3.06 6.67 13.86
CA LYS A 17 1.84 6.39 13.09
C LYS A 17 2.15 6.08 11.64
N PHE A 18 1.27 5.28 11.03
CA PHE A 18 1.18 5.10 9.58
C PHE A 18 -0.07 5.78 9.05
N LEU A 19 0.01 6.30 7.82
CA LEU A 19 -1.18 6.75 7.12
C LEU A 19 -1.78 5.58 6.36
N MET A 20 -3.03 5.27 6.63
CA MET A 20 -3.76 4.20 5.97
C MET A 20 -5.04 4.74 5.34
N ILE A 21 -5.63 3.96 4.45
CA ILE A 21 -6.89 4.33 3.81
C ILE A 21 -7.91 3.22 4.00
N ARG A 22 -9.18 3.61 4.09
CA ARG A 22 -10.32 2.69 4.03
C ARG A 22 -11.06 2.92 2.72
N HIS A 23 -11.27 1.84 1.97
CA HIS A 23 -11.98 1.91 0.70
C HIS A 23 -13.47 2.07 0.95
N GLN A 24 -14.09 3.03 0.26
CA GLN A 24 -15.50 3.36 0.39
C GLN A 24 -16.38 2.64 -0.63
N ARG A 25 -15.77 2.14 -1.71
CA ARG A 25 -16.49 1.44 -2.79
C ARG A 25 -15.57 0.45 -3.50
N GLY A 26 -16.17 -0.34 -4.40
CA GLY A 26 -15.44 -1.30 -5.21
C GLY A 26 -15.21 -2.62 -4.48
N ILE A 27 -14.38 -3.46 -5.07
CA ILE A 27 -14.08 -4.80 -4.56
C ILE A 27 -13.43 -4.77 -3.16
N ASN A 28 -12.74 -3.68 -2.83
CA ASN A 28 -12.07 -3.52 -1.55
C ASN A 28 -12.88 -2.74 -0.52
N LYS A 29 -14.17 -2.48 -0.78
CA LYS A 29 -15.02 -1.72 0.13
C LYS A 29 -14.94 -2.25 1.56
N GLY A 30 -14.66 -1.35 2.50
CA GLY A 30 -14.53 -1.66 3.92
C GLY A 30 -13.14 -2.12 4.35
N TYR A 31 -12.31 -2.58 3.42
CA TYR A 31 -10.94 -2.97 3.77
C TYR A 31 -10.05 -1.75 3.96
N ILE A 32 -9.07 -1.93 4.85
CA ILE A 32 -8.03 -0.94 5.12
C ILE A 32 -6.76 -1.42 4.45
N ASN A 33 -6.03 -0.51 3.79
CA ASN A 33 -4.68 -0.75 3.33
C ASN A 33 -3.91 0.56 3.26
N PHE A 34 -2.69 0.50 2.71
CA PHE A 34 -1.91 1.70 2.44
C PHE A 34 -2.35 2.35 1.13
N PRO A 35 -2.14 3.68 0.98
CA PRO A 35 -2.39 4.34 -0.29
C PRO A 35 -1.54 3.76 -1.41
N GLY A 36 -1.97 3.93 -2.63
CA GLY A 36 -1.23 3.49 -3.80
C GLY A 36 -2.13 3.39 -5.01
N GLY A 37 -1.54 2.98 -6.13
CA GLY A 37 -2.30 2.83 -7.35
C GLY A 37 -1.44 2.45 -8.53
N LYS A 38 -2.09 2.29 -9.67
CA LYS A 38 -1.46 1.79 -10.90
C LYS A 38 -0.57 2.84 -11.53
N LYS A 39 0.58 2.37 -12.03
CA LYS A 39 1.52 3.18 -12.80
C LYS A 39 0.89 3.56 -14.15
N GLU A 40 1.05 4.80 -14.52
CA GLU A 40 0.69 5.29 -15.86
C GLU A 40 1.84 5.05 -16.82
N GLU A 41 1.52 5.11 -18.12
CA GLU A 41 2.52 4.96 -19.18
C GLU A 41 3.55 6.10 -19.07
N ASN A 42 4.82 5.75 -19.29
CA ASN A 42 5.95 6.69 -19.22
C ASN A 42 6.22 7.31 -17.84
N GLU A 43 5.63 6.75 -16.81
CA GLU A 43 5.83 7.17 -15.41
C GLU A 43 6.82 6.23 -14.74
N SER A 44 7.74 6.76 -13.92
CA SER A 44 8.57 5.90 -13.06
C SER A 44 7.73 5.41 -11.87
N MET A 45 8.19 4.36 -11.19
CA MET A 45 7.49 3.89 -9.99
C MET A 45 7.56 4.95 -8.87
N GLU A 46 8.67 5.67 -8.75
CA GLU A 46 8.80 6.76 -7.77
C GLU A 46 7.78 7.86 -8.04
N ASP A 47 7.64 8.27 -9.30
CA ASP A 47 6.63 9.28 -9.68
C ASP A 47 5.22 8.77 -9.45
N CYS A 48 4.99 7.49 -9.72
CA CYS A 48 3.70 6.85 -9.48
C CYS A 48 3.31 6.93 -8.00
N VAL A 49 4.22 6.55 -7.10
CA VAL A 49 3.89 6.54 -5.67
C VAL A 49 3.64 7.96 -5.15
N VAL A 50 4.38 8.94 -5.64
CA VAL A 50 4.17 10.35 -5.26
C VAL A 50 2.81 10.84 -5.75
N ARG A 51 2.50 10.59 -7.01
CA ARG A 51 1.22 11.02 -7.63
C ARG A 51 0.01 10.37 -6.95
N GLU A 52 0.04 9.04 -6.81
CA GLU A 52 -1.08 8.31 -6.22
C GLU A 52 -1.31 8.68 -4.76
N THR A 53 -0.23 8.88 -4.00
CA THR A 53 -0.36 9.32 -2.62
C THR A 53 -1.02 10.69 -2.52
N LEU A 54 -0.61 11.62 -3.36
CA LEU A 54 -1.19 12.96 -3.39
C LEU A 54 -2.67 12.91 -3.77
N GLU A 55 -3.02 12.14 -4.79
CA GLU A 55 -4.41 11.99 -5.24
C GLU A 55 -5.31 11.39 -4.15
N GLU A 56 -4.83 10.37 -3.45
CA GLU A 56 -5.66 9.66 -2.48
C GLU A 56 -5.69 10.29 -1.09
N THR A 57 -4.64 11.00 -0.71
CA THR A 57 -4.53 11.49 0.67
C THR A 57 -4.37 12.99 0.82
N GLY A 58 -3.93 13.68 -0.23
CA GLY A 58 -3.59 15.10 -0.17
C GLY A 58 -2.19 15.38 0.33
N LEU A 59 -1.40 14.35 0.66
CA LEU A 59 -0.02 14.54 1.14
C LEU A 59 0.98 14.41 0.01
N LEU A 60 1.93 15.35 -0.01
CA LEU A 60 3.07 15.29 -0.91
C LEU A 60 4.23 14.62 -0.17
N ILE A 61 4.53 13.39 -0.54
CA ILE A 61 5.64 12.64 0.05
C ILE A 61 6.95 13.00 -0.64
N LYS A 62 8.04 12.92 0.11
CA LYS A 62 9.38 13.24 -0.36
C LYS A 62 10.32 12.07 -0.15
N ASN A 63 11.23 11.88 -1.10
CA ASN A 63 12.30 10.88 -1.02
C ASN A 63 11.80 9.47 -0.69
N PRO A 64 10.82 8.93 -1.43
CA PRO A 64 10.35 7.57 -1.18
C PRO A 64 11.48 6.56 -1.40
N VAL A 65 11.59 5.60 -0.49
CA VAL A 65 12.59 4.54 -0.55
C VAL A 65 11.89 3.21 -0.73
N LYS A 66 12.33 2.41 -1.69
CA LYS A 66 11.72 1.10 -1.94
C LYS A 66 12.03 0.16 -0.78
N VAL A 67 10.99 -0.40 -0.18
CA VAL A 67 11.09 -1.32 0.95
C VAL A 67 10.48 -2.68 0.65
N GLY A 68 9.97 -2.89 -0.55
CA GLY A 68 9.42 -4.20 -0.89
C GLY A 68 8.88 -4.31 -2.30
N TYR A 69 8.55 -5.56 -2.61
CA TYR A 69 8.00 -5.94 -3.91
C TYR A 69 7.13 -7.18 -3.72
N MET A 70 5.96 -7.17 -4.34
CA MET A 70 5.02 -8.29 -4.29
C MET A 70 4.50 -8.62 -5.68
N GLU A 71 4.37 -9.90 -5.96
CA GLU A 71 3.76 -10.38 -7.21
C GLU A 71 2.46 -11.09 -6.93
N PHE A 72 1.47 -10.80 -7.77
CA PHE A 72 0.18 -11.50 -7.79
C PHE A 72 -0.03 -12.00 -9.22
N PRO A 73 0.67 -13.10 -9.62
CA PRO A 73 0.76 -13.48 -11.03
C PRO A 73 -0.60 -13.86 -11.64
N GLU A 74 -1.50 -14.48 -10.88
CA GLU A 74 -2.83 -14.83 -11.41
C GLU A 74 -3.66 -13.60 -11.78
N MET A 75 -3.34 -12.44 -11.20
CA MET A 75 -4.01 -11.17 -11.48
C MET A 75 -3.18 -10.28 -12.40
N ASN A 76 -2.00 -10.74 -12.83
CA ASN A 76 -1.05 -9.94 -13.59
C ASN A 76 -0.75 -8.61 -12.90
N PHE A 77 -0.56 -8.66 -11.59
CA PHE A 77 -0.44 -7.47 -10.75
C PHE A 77 0.86 -7.51 -9.95
N TYR A 78 1.64 -6.43 -10.03
CA TYR A 78 3.01 -6.36 -9.49
C TYR A 78 3.15 -5.06 -8.70
N VAL A 79 3.38 -5.19 -7.39
CA VAL A 79 3.30 -4.06 -6.46
C VAL A 79 4.68 -3.72 -5.90
N HIS A 80 5.06 -2.46 -6.05
CA HIS A 80 6.31 -1.92 -5.51
C HIS A 80 5.99 -1.11 -4.26
N ILE A 81 6.60 -1.47 -3.14
CA ILE A 81 6.32 -0.85 -1.84
C ILE A 81 7.37 0.21 -1.56
N TYR A 82 6.93 1.43 -1.32
CA TYR A 82 7.79 2.55 -0.98
C TYR A 82 7.45 3.09 0.40
N LYS A 83 8.47 3.53 1.14
CA LYS A 83 8.29 4.15 2.45
C LYS A 83 8.81 5.57 2.41
N SER A 84 8.04 6.49 3.01
CA SER A 84 8.40 7.89 3.15
C SER A 84 8.21 8.30 4.60
N THR A 85 9.20 9.04 5.13
CA THR A 85 9.12 9.62 6.48
C THR A 85 9.02 11.14 6.42
N GLU A 86 9.16 11.72 5.23
CA GLU A 86 9.03 13.15 4.99
C GLU A 86 7.83 13.40 4.10
N PHE A 87 6.98 14.32 4.53
CA PHE A 87 5.79 14.69 3.77
C PHE A 87 5.32 16.06 4.17
N GLU A 88 4.51 16.69 3.32
CA GLU A 88 3.88 17.98 3.61
C GLU A 88 2.45 17.98 3.10
N GLY A 89 1.66 18.93 3.59
CA GLY A 89 0.25 19.05 3.23
C GLY A 89 -0.65 18.54 4.34
N THR A 90 -1.94 18.48 4.03
CA THR A 90 -2.97 18.02 4.95
C THR A 90 -3.82 16.95 4.27
N ILE A 91 -4.35 16.04 5.07
CA ILE A 91 -5.24 15.00 4.56
C ILE A 91 -6.48 15.66 3.96
N THR A 92 -6.78 15.27 2.71
CA THR A 92 -8.03 15.65 2.04
C THR A 92 -8.73 14.35 1.64
N ASN A 93 -9.95 14.16 2.11
CA ASN A 93 -10.72 12.95 1.80
C ASN A 93 -11.69 13.20 0.65
N LYS A 94 -11.67 12.28 -0.31
CA LYS A 94 -12.68 12.22 -1.36
C LYS A 94 -13.75 11.24 -0.89
N GLU A 95 -14.93 11.75 -0.61
CA GLU A 95 -16.01 11.00 0.04
C GLU A 95 -16.39 9.70 -0.63
N ASP A 96 -16.25 9.61 -1.95
CA ASP A 96 -16.71 8.48 -2.74
C ASP A 96 -15.68 7.36 -2.93
N GLU A 97 -14.43 7.59 -2.61
CA GLU A 97 -13.34 6.70 -2.97
C GLU A 97 -12.66 6.08 -1.76
N VAL A 98 -11.87 6.89 -1.05
CA VAL A 98 -11.11 6.43 0.11
C VAL A 98 -11.14 7.47 1.21
N ASN A 99 -11.06 7.00 2.45
CA ASN A 99 -10.82 7.85 3.62
C ASN A 99 -9.43 7.56 4.15
N ALA A 100 -8.60 8.60 4.22
CA ALA A 100 -7.26 8.50 4.79
C ALA A 100 -7.28 8.88 6.27
N PHE A 101 -6.54 8.12 7.08
CA PHE A 101 -6.47 8.35 8.53
C PHE A 101 -5.17 7.80 9.10
N TRP A 102 -4.73 8.39 10.21
CA TRP A 102 -3.53 7.94 10.90
C TRP A 102 -3.84 6.78 11.84
N VAL A 103 -2.94 5.79 11.86
CA VAL A 103 -3.08 4.58 12.68
C VAL A 103 -1.82 4.42 13.51
N ASP A 104 -1.95 4.10 14.78
CA ASP A 104 -0.80 3.77 15.61
C ASP A 104 -0.10 2.52 15.07
N LYS A 105 1.22 2.59 14.95
CA LYS A 105 1.99 1.44 14.46
C LYS A 105 1.84 0.21 15.35
N ASP A 106 1.55 0.43 16.64
CA ASP A 106 1.38 -0.67 17.59
C ASP A 106 -0.03 -1.27 17.56
N ASN A 107 -0.95 -0.67 16.81
CA ASN A 107 -2.35 -1.08 16.76
C ASN A 107 -2.90 -1.11 15.32
N VAL A 108 -2.11 -1.60 14.39
CA VAL A 108 -2.57 -1.75 13.00
C VAL A 108 -3.72 -2.75 12.96
N PRO A 109 -4.88 -2.39 12.36
CA PRO A 109 -6.06 -3.25 12.35
C PRO A 109 -5.95 -4.37 11.31
N LEU A 110 -5.13 -5.38 11.61
CA LEU A 110 -4.83 -6.49 10.69
C LEU A 110 -6.10 -7.22 10.23
N ASN A 111 -7.07 -7.39 11.11
CA ASN A 111 -8.32 -8.09 10.80
C ASN A 111 -9.21 -7.35 9.80
N GLU A 112 -8.90 -6.08 9.51
CA GLU A 112 -9.61 -5.30 8.50
C GLU A 112 -8.82 -5.17 7.20
N MET A 113 -7.72 -5.89 7.09
CA MET A 113 -6.86 -5.91 5.91
C MET A 113 -7.03 -7.21 5.13
N ARG A 114 -6.66 -7.20 3.85
CA ARG A 114 -6.65 -8.41 3.03
C ARG A 114 -5.56 -9.38 3.53
N GLU A 115 -5.69 -10.65 3.20
CA GLU A 115 -4.77 -11.71 3.67
C GLU A 115 -3.31 -11.44 3.33
N ALA A 116 -3.02 -11.00 2.11
CA ALA A 116 -1.64 -10.69 1.72
C ALA A 116 -1.06 -9.55 2.56
N ASP A 117 -1.87 -8.52 2.82
CA ASP A 117 -1.45 -7.39 3.64
C ASP A 117 -1.20 -7.82 5.09
N GLN A 118 -2.06 -8.67 5.62
CA GLN A 118 -1.85 -9.26 6.95
C GLN A 118 -0.55 -10.03 7.01
N ASN A 119 -0.19 -10.72 5.93
CA ASN A 119 1.02 -11.54 5.87
C ASN A 119 2.31 -10.71 5.94
N PHE A 120 2.39 -9.60 5.18
CA PHE A 120 3.64 -8.85 5.14
C PHE A 120 3.80 -7.85 6.30
N MET A 121 2.71 -7.47 6.96
CA MET A 121 2.76 -6.43 8.01
C MET A 121 3.76 -6.68 9.12
N PRO A 122 3.87 -7.88 9.72
CA PRO A 122 4.86 -8.10 10.77
C PRO A 122 6.29 -7.83 10.33
N ASP A 123 6.64 -8.25 9.11
CA ASP A 123 7.98 -8.02 8.58
C ASP A 123 8.21 -6.55 8.22
N LEU A 124 7.19 -5.88 7.68
CA LEU A 124 7.25 -4.45 7.42
C LEU A 124 7.51 -3.67 8.72
N LEU A 125 6.79 -4.00 9.78
CA LEU A 125 6.97 -3.37 11.09
C LEU A 125 8.36 -3.64 11.67
N ALA A 126 8.94 -4.80 11.36
CA ALA A 126 10.30 -5.18 11.80
C ALA A 126 11.39 -4.54 10.94
N GLY A 127 11.04 -3.76 9.92
CA GLY A 127 12.00 -3.13 9.02
C GLY A 127 12.61 -4.07 7.99
N LYS A 128 12.01 -5.22 7.77
CA LYS A 128 12.50 -6.18 6.78
C LYS A 128 11.99 -5.84 5.39
N TYR A 129 12.82 -6.07 4.38
CA TYR A 129 12.44 -5.91 2.98
C TYR A 129 11.44 -7.02 2.62
N ILE A 130 10.31 -6.62 2.00
CA ILE A 130 9.28 -7.56 1.55
C ILE A 130 9.61 -7.98 0.12
N ASN A 131 9.67 -9.29 -0.14
CA ASN A 131 9.94 -9.77 -1.49
C ASN A 131 9.24 -11.12 -1.68
N ARG A 132 7.97 -11.08 -2.07
CA ARG A 132 7.09 -12.25 -2.04
C ARG A 132 6.23 -12.35 -3.29
N ARG A 133 5.88 -13.60 -3.59
CA ARG A 133 4.88 -13.91 -4.62
C ARG A 133 3.70 -14.58 -3.92
N TYR A 134 2.50 -14.01 -4.13
CA TYR A 134 1.26 -14.49 -3.55
C TYR A 134 0.44 -15.17 -4.63
N HIS A 135 0.13 -16.45 -4.44
CA HIS A 135 -0.69 -17.23 -5.36
C HIS A 135 -2.12 -17.33 -4.86
N TYR A 136 -3.06 -17.02 -5.74
CA TYR A 136 -4.49 -17.06 -5.46
C TYR A 136 -5.16 -18.15 -6.31
N ASP A 137 -6.19 -18.79 -5.78
CA ASP A 137 -6.99 -19.76 -6.52
C ASP A 137 -8.05 -19.04 -7.37
N GLU A 138 -8.83 -19.83 -8.11
CA GLU A 138 -9.90 -19.31 -8.99
C GLU A 138 -11.01 -18.58 -8.24
N ASN A 139 -11.12 -18.79 -6.92
CA ASN A 139 -12.09 -18.12 -6.06
C ASN A 139 -11.51 -16.91 -5.33
N PHE A 140 -10.34 -16.43 -5.76
CA PHE A 140 -9.61 -15.30 -5.16
C PHE A 140 -9.26 -15.53 -3.69
N LYS A 141 -8.97 -16.77 -3.33
CA LYS A 141 -8.45 -17.12 -2.00
C LYS A 141 -6.95 -17.33 -2.07
N LEU A 142 -6.24 -16.84 -1.06
CA LEU A 142 -4.81 -17.03 -0.96
C LEU A 142 -4.49 -18.52 -0.82
N LYS A 143 -3.68 -19.03 -1.72
CA LYS A 143 -3.35 -20.44 -1.84
C LYS A 143 -1.96 -20.77 -1.31
N SER A 144 -0.97 -19.98 -1.70
CA SER A 144 0.42 -20.18 -1.28
C SER A 144 1.21 -18.90 -1.39
N ILE A 145 2.35 -18.85 -0.71
CA ILE A 145 3.25 -17.69 -0.66
C ILE A 145 4.66 -18.20 -0.91
N GLU A 146 5.37 -17.54 -1.82
CA GLU A 146 6.77 -17.82 -2.07
C GLU A 146 7.62 -16.61 -1.67
N GLU A 147 8.71 -16.86 -0.98
CA GLU A 147 9.76 -15.85 -0.80
C GLU A 147 10.59 -15.78 -2.08
N LEU A 148 10.84 -14.59 -2.55
CA LEU A 148 11.62 -14.38 -3.78
C LEU A 148 13.09 -14.12 -3.50
#